data_46aee60e29774ee53963a13ba519e725
#
_entry.id   46aee60e29774ee53963a13ba519e725
#
_cell.length_a   1.000
_cell.length_b   1.000
_cell.length_c   1.000
_cell.angle_alpha   90.00
_cell.angle_beta   90.00
_cell.angle_gamma   90.00
#
_symmetry.space_group_name_H-M   'P 1'
#
loop_
_entity.id
_entity.type
_entity.pdbx_description
1 polymer ?
#
loop_
_entity_poly.entity_id
_entity_poly.type
_entity_poly.pdbx_seq_one_letter_code
_entity_poly.pdbx_strand_id
1 'polypeptide(L)'
;MAIIRSKRYRAAIEKVDGKKSYPLAEAITLLKSLPPAKFDQTVTLSFRLGVDPRQSDQMVRGTCPLPHGSGKTVRVLVFATGVAATAAREAGAEYVGFEDLIKKCQEGFQDFDVAIATPAAMSEVRKLGKVLGPRGLMPNPKTGTVTEDTAKAVKEVKAGRVEFKLDKNGNVAVPVGKFSFETAALSENGAAVIEAVVKARPSTAKGAFIENVTLSATMLPGMRVDPTPFLKA
;
A
#
# COMPACT_ATOMS: atom_id res chain seq x y z
N MET A 1 -9.83 -22.69 -22.98
CA MET A 1 -8.62 -22.17 -23.69
C MET A 1 -7.41 -22.25 -22.76
N ALA A 2 -6.32 -22.88 -23.18
CA ALA A 2 -5.08 -22.90 -22.40
C ALA A 2 -4.44 -21.51 -22.44
N ILE A 3 -4.17 -20.91 -21.27
CA ILE A 3 -3.49 -19.62 -21.18
C ILE A 3 -2.04 -19.81 -21.63
N ILE A 4 -1.67 -19.22 -22.76
CA ILE A 4 -0.29 -19.25 -23.27
C ILE A 4 0.56 -18.31 -22.40
N ARG A 5 1.38 -18.90 -21.54
CA ARG A 5 2.31 -18.15 -20.67
C ARG A 5 3.65 -17.94 -21.37
N SER A 6 4.32 -16.82 -21.09
CA SER A 6 5.66 -16.54 -21.64
C SER A 6 6.69 -17.59 -21.21
N LYS A 7 7.76 -17.78 -21.98
CA LYS A 7 8.87 -18.71 -21.66
C LYS A 7 9.47 -18.40 -20.30
N ARG A 8 9.71 -17.11 -19.99
CA ARG A 8 10.22 -16.63 -18.69
C ARG A 8 9.31 -17.06 -17.53
N TYR A 9 7.98 -16.87 -17.66
CA TYR A 9 7.03 -17.23 -16.61
C TYR A 9 6.93 -18.74 -16.39
N ARG A 10 7.08 -19.55 -17.46
CA ARG A 10 7.13 -21.02 -17.34
C ARG A 10 8.35 -21.48 -16.56
N ALA A 11 9.53 -20.97 -16.91
CA ALA A 11 10.76 -21.25 -16.17
C ALA A 11 10.74 -20.78 -14.69
N ALA A 12 9.97 -19.71 -14.40
CA ALA A 12 9.78 -19.25 -13.02
C ALA A 12 8.83 -20.18 -12.24
N ILE A 13 7.74 -20.68 -12.86
CA ILE A 13 6.80 -21.60 -12.21
C ILE A 13 7.44 -22.96 -11.87
N GLU A 14 8.33 -23.47 -12.71
CA GLU A 14 9.03 -24.74 -12.46
C GLU A 14 9.86 -24.71 -11.17
N LYS A 15 10.32 -23.51 -10.76
CA LYS A 15 11.10 -23.32 -9.53
C LYS A 15 10.25 -23.11 -8.28
N VAL A 16 8.94 -22.87 -8.42
CA VAL A 16 8.05 -22.54 -7.32
C VAL A 16 7.05 -23.66 -7.09
N ASP A 17 7.07 -24.27 -5.92
CA ASP A 17 6.02 -25.20 -5.51
C ASP A 17 4.82 -24.41 -4.96
N GLY A 18 3.74 -24.37 -5.74
CA GLY A 18 2.51 -23.65 -5.37
C GLY A 18 1.73 -24.25 -4.18
N LYS A 19 2.10 -25.46 -3.72
CA LYS A 19 1.46 -26.13 -2.57
C LYS A 19 2.23 -25.90 -1.28
N LYS A 20 3.53 -25.63 -1.37
CA LYS A 20 4.42 -25.41 -0.20
C LYS A 20 4.16 -24.02 0.38
N SER A 21 4.10 -23.92 1.71
CA SER A 21 4.18 -22.65 2.44
C SER A 21 5.62 -22.39 2.84
N TYR A 22 6.14 -21.23 2.52
CA TYR A 22 7.53 -20.84 2.75
C TYR A 22 7.62 -19.85 3.91
N PRO A 23 8.65 -19.91 4.76
CA PRO A 23 9.00 -18.79 5.62
C PRO A 23 9.27 -17.53 4.79
N LEU A 24 8.96 -16.34 5.34
CA LEU A 24 9.09 -15.06 4.59
C LEU A 24 10.50 -14.87 3.98
N ALA A 25 11.56 -15.14 4.75
CA ALA A 25 12.94 -14.99 4.30
C ALA A 25 13.29 -15.94 3.13
N GLU A 26 12.84 -17.20 3.20
CA GLU A 26 13.04 -18.17 2.11
C GLU A 26 12.25 -17.76 0.86
N ALA A 27 11.01 -17.31 1.03
CA ALA A 27 10.16 -16.83 -0.07
C ALA A 27 10.81 -15.67 -0.82
N ILE A 28 11.41 -14.71 -0.11
CA ILE A 28 12.11 -13.56 -0.70
C ILE A 28 13.38 -14.00 -1.42
N THR A 29 14.16 -14.92 -0.83
CA THR A 29 15.37 -15.47 -1.46
C THR A 29 15.01 -16.22 -2.75
N LEU A 30 13.97 -17.04 -2.70
CA LEU A 30 13.47 -17.76 -3.87
C LEU A 30 12.95 -16.78 -4.93
N LEU A 31 12.20 -15.74 -4.53
CA LEU A 31 11.72 -14.68 -5.43
C LEU A 31 12.87 -14.05 -6.22
N LYS A 32 13.98 -13.73 -5.54
CA LYS A 32 15.16 -13.13 -6.16
C LYS A 32 15.94 -14.07 -7.09
N SER A 33 15.79 -15.37 -6.92
CA SER A 33 16.39 -16.37 -7.82
C SER A 33 15.61 -16.55 -9.14
N LEU A 34 14.40 -15.97 -9.23
CA LEU A 34 13.58 -16.08 -10.43
C LEU A 34 14.05 -15.09 -11.51
N PRO A 35 13.84 -15.41 -12.79
CA PRO A 35 14.26 -14.55 -13.89
C PRO A 35 13.50 -13.21 -13.85
N PRO A 36 14.19 -12.06 -13.66
CA PRO A 36 13.55 -10.75 -13.53
C PRO A 36 12.96 -10.27 -14.87
N ALA A 37 12.10 -9.28 -14.81
CA ALA A 37 11.64 -8.51 -15.97
C ALA A 37 12.69 -7.46 -16.37
N LYS A 38 12.49 -6.79 -17.52
CA LYS A 38 13.38 -5.72 -18.00
C LYS A 38 13.24 -4.39 -17.23
N PHE A 39 12.32 -4.32 -16.27
CA PHE A 39 12.06 -3.16 -15.43
C PHE A 39 12.14 -3.55 -13.95
N ASP A 40 12.30 -2.58 -13.07
CA ASP A 40 12.33 -2.80 -11.63
C ASP A 40 10.92 -3.16 -11.11
N GLN A 41 10.74 -4.42 -10.79
CA GLN A 41 9.46 -5.02 -10.40
C GLN A 41 9.08 -4.60 -8.99
N THR A 42 7.80 -4.36 -8.75
CA THR A 42 7.28 -4.14 -7.40
C THR A 42 7.00 -5.48 -6.74
N VAL A 43 7.53 -5.66 -5.53
CA VAL A 43 7.26 -6.81 -4.67
C VAL A 43 6.02 -6.50 -3.85
N THR A 44 5.05 -7.41 -3.83
CA THR A 44 3.75 -7.23 -3.20
C THR A 44 3.41 -8.42 -2.33
N LEU A 45 2.93 -8.16 -1.12
CA LEU A 45 2.25 -9.14 -0.27
C LEU A 45 0.74 -9.02 -0.47
N SER A 46 0.12 -10.12 -0.81
CA SER A 46 -1.34 -10.24 -0.95
C SER A 46 -1.88 -11.14 0.14
N PHE A 47 -2.89 -10.65 0.86
CA PHE A 47 -3.55 -11.33 1.96
C PHE A 47 -4.96 -11.73 1.55
N ARG A 48 -5.36 -12.94 1.87
CA ARG A 48 -6.75 -13.35 1.92
C ARG A 48 -7.20 -13.29 3.37
N LEU A 49 -8.20 -12.45 3.65
CA LEU A 49 -8.71 -12.24 4.99
C LEU A 49 -10.07 -12.93 5.17
N GLY A 50 -10.28 -13.57 6.32
CA GLY A 50 -11.53 -14.19 6.73
C GLY A 50 -12.53 -13.17 7.28
N VAL A 51 -12.85 -12.13 6.48
CA VAL A 51 -13.80 -11.07 6.83
C VAL A 51 -14.83 -10.89 5.71
N ASP A 52 -16.02 -10.44 6.06
CA ASP A 52 -17.06 -10.11 5.08
C ASP A 52 -16.95 -8.63 4.65
N PRO A 53 -16.53 -8.35 3.40
CA PRO A 53 -16.37 -6.99 2.91
C PRO A 53 -17.69 -6.22 2.76
N ARG A 54 -18.85 -6.90 2.85
CA ARG A 54 -20.18 -6.28 2.80
C ARG A 54 -20.55 -5.60 4.11
N GLN A 55 -19.93 -6.02 5.22
CA GLN A 55 -20.17 -5.45 6.54
C GLN A 55 -19.20 -4.29 6.78
N SER A 56 -19.75 -3.11 7.05
CA SER A 56 -18.94 -1.90 7.30
C SER A 56 -18.00 -2.04 8.49
N ASP A 57 -18.40 -2.83 9.50
CA ASP A 57 -17.64 -3.06 10.73
C ASP A 57 -16.43 -4.00 10.53
N GLN A 58 -16.45 -4.79 9.44
CA GLN A 58 -15.37 -5.69 9.07
C GLN A 58 -14.45 -5.10 7.98
N MET A 59 -14.66 -3.85 7.61
CA MET A 59 -13.85 -3.16 6.61
C MET A 59 -12.45 -2.88 7.16
N VAL A 60 -11.46 -3.63 6.69
CA VAL A 60 -10.05 -3.45 7.04
C VAL A 60 -9.43 -2.36 6.17
N ARG A 61 -8.92 -1.33 6.79
CA ARG A 61 -8.16 -0.24 6.15
C ARG A 61 -7.14 0.31 7.14
N GLY A 62 -5.94 0.55 6.67
CA GLY A 62 -4.89 1.10 7.51
C GLY A 62 -3.70 1.57 6.69
N THR A 63 -2.66 1.95 7.42
CA THR A 63 -1.38 2.36 6.83
C THR A 63 -0.24 1.66 7.55
N CYS A 64 0.81 1.40 6.82
CA CYS A 64 2.04 0.81 7.33
C CYS A 64 3.22 1.69 6.94
N PRO A 65 4.01 2.21 7.89
CA PRO A 65 5.30 2.80 7.58
C PRO A 65 6.27 1.68 7.24
N LEU A 66 6.92 1.78 6.09
CA LEU A 66 7.94 0.81 5.70
C LEU A 66 9.32 1.29 6.19
N PRO A 67 10.06 0.49 6.97
CA PRO A 67 11.37 0.87 7.50
C PRO A 67 12.37 1.30 6.41
N HIS A 68 12.35 0.62 5.26
CA HIS A 68 13.24 0.89 4.12
C HIS A 68 12.53 1.64 2.97
N GLY A 69 11.33 2.18 3.23
CA GLY A 69 10.54 2.85 2.21
C GLY A 69 9.96 1.92 1.15
N SER A 70 9.22 2.48 0.21
CA SER A 70 8.56 1.74 -0.88
C SER A 70 9.39 1.68 -2.18
N GLY A 71 10.48 2.46 -2.28
CA GLY A 71 11.27 2.62 -3.50
C GLY A 71 10.54 3.36 -4.64
N LYS A 72 9.43 4.03 -4.32
CA LYS A 72 8.70 4.89 -5.25
C LYS A 72 8.82 6.35 -4.80
N THR A 73 9.18 7.24 -5.70
CA THR A 73 9.08 8.68 -5.47
C THR A 73 7.61 9.07 -5.48
N VAL A 74 7.10 9.54 -4.34
CA VAL A 74 5.69 9.90 -4.16
C VAL A 74 5.54 11.40 -4.29
N ARG A 75 4.67 11.86 -5.21
CA ARG A 75 4.30 13.26 -5.36
C ARG A 75 3.14 13.58 -4.42
N VAL A 76 3.36 14.53 -3.51
CA VAL A 76 2.40 14.86 -2.45
C VAL A 76 1.73 16.19 -2.77
N LEU A 77 0.39 16.18 -2.76
CA LEU A 77 -0.43 17.37 -2.84
C LEU A 77 -1.01 17.66 -1.46
N VAL A 78 -0.94 18.92 -1.02
CA VAL A 78 -1.44 19.35 0.30
C VAL A 78 -2.48 20.45 0.14
N PHE A 79 -3.68 20.19 0.64
CA PHE A 79 -4.75 21.18 0.78
C PHE A 79 -4.66 21.83 2.16
N ALA A 80 -4.02 22.98 2.23
CA ALA A 80 -3.86 23.73 3.47
C ALA A 80 -3.75 25.24 3.20
N THR A 81 -4.02 26.02 4.24
CA THR A 81 -3.89 27.48 4.26
C THR A 81 -2.97 27.93 5.39
N GLY A 82 -2.42 29.15 5.27
CA GLY A 82 -1.63 29.76 6.35
C GLY A 82 -0.38 28.97 6.74
N VAL A 83 -0.14 28.84 8.06
CA VAL A 83 1.05 28.20 8.62
C VAL A 83 1.21 26.73 8.19
N ALA A 84 0.10 25.98 8.10
CA ALA A 84 0.12 24.58 7.66
C ALA A 84 0.60 24.43 6.20
N ALA A 85 0.28 25.39 5.33
CA ALA A 85 0.76 25.42 3.95
C ALA A 85 2.27 25.68 3.88
N THR A 86 2.79 26.61 4.70
CA THR A 86 4.24 26.89 4.77
C THR A 86 5.00 25.67 5.27
N ALA A 87 4.54 25.06 6.36
CA ALA A 87 5.13 23.85 6.92
C ALA A 87 5.15 22.67 5.93
N ALA A 88 4.09 22.52 5.13
CA ALA A 88 4.04 21.50 4.09
C ALA A 88 5.06 21.73 2.96
N ARG A 89 5.28 23.00 2.56
CA ARG A 89 6.31 23.36 1.56
C ARG A 89 7.71 23.08 2.07
N GLU A 90 8.00 23.45 3.30
CA GLU A 90 9.29 23.18 3.97
C GLU A 90 9.56 21.68 4.12
N ALA A 91 8.51 20.88 4.35
CA ALA A 91 8.60 19.42 4.37
C ALA A 91 8.77 18.79 2.98
N GLY A 92 8.71 19.61 1.91
CA GLY A 92 8.97 19.19 0.53
C GLY A 92 7.75 18.72 -0.25
N ALA A 93 6.53 19.10 0.10
CA ALA A 93 5.36 18.79 -0.73
C ALA A 93 5.46 19.49 -2.09
N GLU A 94 5.13 18.77 -3.18
CA GLU A 94 5.24 19.29 -4.56
C GLU A 94 4.16 20.31 -4.89
N TYR A 95 2.95 20.06 -4.40
CA TYR A 95 1.80 20.93 -4.64
C TYR A 95 1.17 21.34 -3.31
N VAL A 96 1.19 22.63 -3.01
CA VAL A 96 0.60 23.16 -1.77
C VAL A 96 -0.26 24.38 -2.09
N GLY A 97 -1.53 24.30 -1.71
CA GLY A 97 -2.50 25.38 -1.93
C GLY A 97 -3.88 25.00 -1.43
N PHE A 98 -4.89 25.79 -1.78
CA PHE A 98 -6.26 25.54 -1.38
C PHE A 98 -7.22 25.68 -2.56
N GLU A 99 -7.85 26.85 -2.77
CA GLU A 99 -8.88 27.03 -3.81
C GLU A 99 -8.37 26.80 -5.22
N ASP A 100 -7.17 27.28 -5.53
CA ASP A 100 -6.55 27.13 -6.84
C ASP A 100 -6.32 25.65 -7.19
N LEU A 101 -5.87 24.84 -6.21
CA LEU A 101 -5.68 23.41 -6.42
C LEU A 101 -7.02 22.66 -6.50
N ILE A 102 -8.04 23.10 -5.76
CA ILE A 102 -9.37 22.52 -5.85
C ILE A 102 -9.94 22.73 -7.26
N LYS A 103 -9.83 23.93 -7.81
CA LYS A 103 -10.26 24.23 -9.19
C LYS A 103 -9.50 23.39 -10.22
N LYS A 104 -8.18 23.34 -10.12
CA LYS A 104 -7.36 22.49 -10.99
C LYS A 104 -7.74 21.02 -10.92
N CYS A 105 -7.99 20.48 -9.72
CA CYS A 105 -8.44 19.10 -9.55
C CYS A 105 -9.85 18.88 -10.15
N GLN A 106 -10.75 19.86 -10.09
CA GLN A 106 -12.05 19.79 -10.77
C GLN A 106 -11.92 19.77 -12.29
N GLU A 107 -10.95 20.50 -12.84
CA GLU A 107 -10.61 20.52 -14.25
C GLU A 107 -9.89 19.25 -14.74
N GLY A 108 -9.56 18.32 -13.78
CA GLY A 108 -8.97 17.03 -14.10
C GLY A 108 -7.49 16.89 -13.76
N PHE A 109 -6.87 17.83 -13.07
CA PHE A 109 -5.51 17.69 -12.57
C PHE A 109 -5.41 16.57 -11.53
N GLN A 110 -4.56 15.56 -11.81
CA GLN A 110 -4.38 14.38 -11.00
C GLN A 110 -2.92 13.89 -11.01
N ASP A 111 -1.97 14.79 -11.27
CA ASP A 111 -0.55 14.46 -11.37
C ASP A 111 0.15 14.40 -10.01
N PHE A 112 -0.48 13.69 -9.06
CA PHE A 112 0.02 13.43 -7.72
C PHE A 112 -0.38 12.02 -7.27
N ASP A 113 0.33 11.47 -6.30
CA ASP A 113 0.14 10.11 -5.80
C ASP A 113 -0.60 10.08 -4.46
N VAL A 114 -0.43 11.09 -3.62
CA VAL A 114 -1.10 11.21 -2.31
C VAL A 114 -1.59 12.64 -2.10
N ALA A 115 -2.81 12.78 -1.59
CA ALA A 115 -3.36 14.06 -1.15
C ALA A 115 -3.47 14.09 0.38
N ILE A 116 -3.00 15.17 0.97
CA ILE A 116 -3.11 15.48 2.39
C ILE A 116 -4.01 16.72 2.53
N ALA A 117 -4.84 16.76 3.56
CA ALA A 117 -5.69 17.92 3.81
C ALA A 117 -5.73 18.25 5.30
N THR A 118 -5.87 19.54 5.63
CA THR A 118 -6.24 19.94 6.98
C THR A 118 -7.72 19.67 7.23
N PRO A 119 -8.15 19.43 8.48
CA PRO A 119 -9.58 19.24 8.79
C PRO A 119 -10.45 20.40 8.30
N ALA A 120 -9.94 21.63 8.41
CA ALA A 120 -10.63 22.84 7.93
C ALA A 120 -10.83 22.83 6.40
N ALA A 121 -9.82 22.37 5.64
CA ALA A 121 -9.89 22.29 4.19
C ALA A 121 -10.82 21.18 3.69
N MET A 122 -11.11 20.16 4.51
CA MET A 122 -11.91 18.99 4.11
C MET A 122 -13.35 19.35 3.67
N SER A 123 -13.93 20.44 4.17
CA SER A 123 -15.27 20.91 3.77
C SER A 123 -15.34 21.15 2.25
N GLU A 124 -14.32 21.80 1.71
CA GLU A 124 -14.22 22.11 0.28
C GLU A 124 -13.69 20.92 -0.53
N VAL A 125 -12.68 20.20 0.00
CA VAL A 125 -12.08 19.04 -0.66
C VAL A 125 -13.10 17.91 -0.88
N ARG A 126 -14.13 17.80 -0.05
CA ARG A 126 -15.26 16.85 -0.25
C ARG A 126 -15.95 17.02 -1.61
N LYS A 127 -15.98 18.22 -2.17
CA LYS A 127 -16.53 18.48 -3.50
C LYS A 127 -15.79 17.73 -4.60
N LEU A 128 -14.51 17.40 -4.37
CA LEU A 128 -13.66 16.60 -5.27
C LEU A 128 -13.92 15.09 -5.17
N GLY A 129 -14.82 14.63 -4.32
CA GLY A 129 -15.08 13.20 -4.09
C GLY A 129 -15.42 12.41 -5.35
N LYS A 130 -16.11 13.04 -6.32
CA LYS A 130 -16.43 12.41 -7.63
C LYS A 130 -15.19 12.21 -8.51
N VAL A 131 -14.18 13.07 -8.37
CA VAL A 131 -12.95 13.04 -9.19
C VAL A 131 -11.86 12.20 -8.53
N LEU A 132 -11.60 12.43 -7.24
CA LEU A 132 -10.51 11.78 -6.49
C LEU A 132 -10.91 10.44 -5.89
N GLY A 133 -12.21 10.26 -5.57
CA GLY A 133 -12.72 9.04 -4.93
C GLY A 133 -12.47 7.75 -5.70
N PRO A 134 -12.83 7.67 -7.00
CA PRO A 134 -12.62 6.46 -7.80
C PRO A 134 -11.16 6.03 -7.92
N ARG A 135 -10.22 6.99 -7.84
CA ARG A 135 -8.77 6.73 -7.89
C ARG A 135 -8.13 6.46 -6.54
N GLY A 136 -8.90 6.58 -5.44
CA GLY A 136 -8.37 6.40 -4.09
C GLY A 136 -7.49 7.56 -3.59
N LEU A 137 -7.48 8.71 -4.28
CA LEU A 137 -6.66 9.88 -3.95
C LEU A 137 -7.34 10.81 -2.92
N MET A 138 -8.53 10.47 -2.45
CA MET A 138 -9.28 11.29 -1.49
C MET A 138 -8.66 11.21 -0.10
N PRO A 139 -8.31 12.35 0.55
CA PRO A 139 -7.82 12.35 1.92
C PRO A 139 -8.81 11.70 2.90
N ASN A 140 -8.31 10.92 3.86
CA ASN A 140 -9.15 10.22 4.84
C ASN A 140 -8.51 10.25 6.24
N PRO A 141 -9.28 10.56 7.30
CA PRO A 141 -8.79 10.53 8.67
C PRO A 141 -8.24 9.15 9.10
N LYS A 142 -8.89 8.06 8.65
CA LYS A 142 -8.47 6.69 8.99
C LYS A 142 -7.08 6.31 8.47
N THR A 143 -6.61 6.98 7.41
CA THR A 143 -5.26 6.80 6.86
C THR A 143 -4.31 7.90 7.30
N GLY A 144 -4.74 8.80 8.21
CA GLY A 144 -3.92 9.90 8.71
C GLY A 144 -3.49 10.90 7.63
N THR A 145 -4.23 10.94 6.50
CA THR A 145 -4.02 11.95 5.44
C THR A 145 -4.86 13.21 5.69
N VAL A 146 -5.67 13.22 6.74
CA VAL A 146 -6.35 14.42 7.26
C VAL A 146 -5.77 14.72 8.63
N THR A 147 -4.94 15.75 8.70
CA THR A 147 -4.22 16.15 9.92
C THR A 147 -3.91 17.64 9.91
N GLU A 148 -3.75 18.23 11.10
CA GLU A 148 -3.26 19.61 11.27
C GLU A 148 -1.74 19.69 11.08
N ASP A 149 -1.03 18.63 11.49
CA ASP A 149 0.44 18.53 11.31
C ASP A 149 0.77 18.02 9.89
N THR A 150 0.70 18.95 8.95
CA THR A 150 0.98 18.66 7.54
C THR A 150 2.45 18.31 7.29
N ALA A 151 3.38 18.89 8.05
CA ALA A 151 4.82 18.64 7.88
C ALA A 151 5.18 17.18 8.21
N LYS A 152 4.65 16.67 9.33
CA LYS A 152 4.85 15.28 9.74
C LYS A 152 4.25 14.31 8.74
N ALA A 153 3.00 14.56 8.30
CA ALA A 153 2.32 13.71 7.33
C ALA A 153 3.08 13.66 5.99
N VAL A 154 3.59 14.78 5.48
CA VAL A 154 4.40 14.82 4.25
C VAL A 154 5.68 13.99 4.42
N LYS A 155 6.39 14.15 5.54
CA LYS A 155 7.61 13.37 5.82
C LYS A 155 7.33 11.88 5.89
N GLU A 156 6.26 11.44 6.57
CA GLU A 156 5.88 10.03 6.67
C GLU A 156 5.52 9.43 5.29
N VAL A 157 4.77 10.16 4.47
CA VAL A 157 4.42 9.73 3.11
C VAL A 157 5.66 9.60 2.24
N LYS A 158 6.58 10.57 2.31
CA LYS A 158 7.86 10.53 1.57
C LYS A 158 8.82 9.47 2.09
N ALA A 159 8.77 9.15 3.38
CA ALA A 159 9.52 8.03 3.95
C ALA A 159 9.05 6.64 3.47
N GLY A 160 7.91 6.57 2.75
CA GLY A 160 7.42 5.34 2.15
C GLY A 160 6.27 4.67 2.92
N ARG A 161 5.48 5.46 3.64
CA ARG A 161 4.23 4.98 4.24
C ARG A 161 3.29 4.48 3.13
N VAL A 162 2.84 3.23 3.23
CA VAL A 162 1.89 2.62 2.31
C VAL A 162 0.51 2.48 2.95
N GLU A 163 -0.52 2.65 2.14
CA GLU A 163 -1.90 2.43 2.54
C GLU A 163 -2.36 1.05 2.08
N PHE A 164 -3.17 0.39 2.89
CA PHE A 164 -3.84 -0.85 2.52
C PHE A 164 -5.34 -0.76 2.80
N LYS A 165 -6.11 -1.41 1.93
CA LYS A 165 -7.57 -1.44 1.98
C LYS A 165 -8.08 -2.79 1.52
N LEU A 166 -9.10 -3.30 2.22
CA LEU A 166 -9.84 -4.49 1.85
C LEU A 166 -10.58 -4.27 0.52
N ASP A 167 -10.46 -5.22 -0.40
CA ASP A 167 -11.25 -5.24 -1.63
C ASP A 167 -12.62 -5.90 -1.42
N LYS A 168 -13.43 -5.93 -2.49
CA LYS A 168 -14.78 -6.53 -2.46
C LYS A 168 -14.77 -8.06 -2.29
N ASN A 169 -13.62 -8.70 -2.42
CA ASN A 169 -13.45 -10.15 -2.34
C ASN A 169 -12.76 -10.60 -1.06
N GLY A 170 -12.51 -9.70 -0.11
CA GLY A 170 -11.82 -10.03 1.13
C GLY A 170 -10.30 -10.10 1.00
N ASN A 171 -9.72 -9.48 -0.04
CA ASN A 171 -8.28 -9.46 -0.22
C ASN A 171 -7.69 -8.07 0.10
N VAL A 172 -6.44 -8.07 0.53
CA VAL A 172 -5.62 -6.88 0.72
C VAL A 172 -4.31 -7.08 0.01
N ALA A 173 -3.89 -6.14 -0.82
CA ALA A 173 -2.60 -6.17 -1.51
C ALA A 173 -1.77 -4.95 -1.09
N VAL A 174 -0.55 -5.19 -0.60
CA VAL A 174 0.35 -4.16 -0.07
C VAL A 174 1.72 -4.26 -0.75
N PRO A 175 2.23 -3.20 -1.37
CA PRO A 175 3.59 -3.18 -1.87
C PRO A 175 4.58 -3.16 -0.70
N VAL A 176 5.61 -4.00 -0.79
CA VAL A 176 6.67 -4.16 0.22
C VAL A 176 7.94 -3.41 -0.19
N GLY A 177 8.16 -3.26 -1.48
CA GLY A 177 9.33 -2.57 -2.02
C GLY A 177 9.57 -2.92 -3.48
N LYS A 178 10.76 -2.62 -3.95
CA LYS A 178 11.23 -2.93 -5.31
C LYS A 178 12.07 -4.20 -5.33
N PHE A 179 12.09 -4.86 -6.47
CA PHE A 179 12.90 -6.06 -6.67
C PHE A 179 14.41 -5.76 -6.54
N SER A 180 14.84 -4.53 -6.80
CA SER A 180 16.22 -4.05 -6.60
C SER A 180 16.64 -3.99 -5.14
N PHE A 181 15.71 -3.92 -4.17
CA PHE A 181 16.03 -3.86 -2.75
C PHE A 181 16.79 -5.11 -2.27
N GLU A 182 17.60 -4.97 -1.23
CA GLU A 182 18.26 -6.10 -0.57
C GLU A 182 17.26 -7.07 0.07
N THR A 183 17.66 -8.32 0.21
CA THR A 183 16.79 -9.37 0.81
C THR A 183 16.41 -9.05 2.24
N ALA A 184 17.35 -8.49 3.03
CA ALA A 184 17.10 -8.06 4.41
C ALA A 184 16.04 -6.96 4.46
N ALA A 185 16.18 -5.90 3.64
CA ALA A 185 15.24 -4.79 3.57
C ALA A 185 13.82 -5.23 3.18
N LEU A 186 13.69 -6.15 2.21
CA LEU A 186 12.40 -6.73 1.84
C LEU A 186 11.80 -7.59 2.96
N SER A 187 12.63 -8.29 3.72
CA SER A 187 12.19 -9.11 4.86
C SER A 187 11.65 -8.24 5.99
N GLU A 188 12.35 -7.17 6.35
CA GLU A 188 11.92 -6.23 7.39
C GLU A 188 10.65 -5.48 6.98
N ASN A 189 10.60 -4.97 5.75
CA ASN A 189 9.38 -4.36 5.22
C ASN A 189 8.21 -5.36 5.19
N GLY A 190 8.46 -6.60 4.77
CA GLY A 190 7.45 -7.65 4.74
C GLY A 190 6.90 -8.00 6.12
N ALA A 191 7.78 -8.12 7.12
CA ALA A 191 7.40 -8.35 8.51
C ALA A 191 6.53 -7.20 9.04
N ALA A 192 6.96 -5.95 8.83
CA ALA A 192 6.20 -4.75 9.23
C ALA A 192 4.80 -4.72 8.61
N VAL A 193 4.67 -5.10 7.32
CA VAL A 193 3.37 -5.16 6.63
C VAL A 193 2.48 -6.25 7.24
N ILE A 194 3.01 -7.45 7.50
CA ILE A 194 2.22 -8.55 8.09
C ILE A 194 1.73 -8.13 9.49
N GLU A 195 2.60 -7.57 10.33
CA GLU A 195 2.22 -7.07 11.66
C GLU A 195 1.16 -5.95 11.59
N ALA A 196 1.30 -5.01 10.66
CA ALA A 196 0.32 -3.94 10.49
C ALA A 196 -1.06 -4.49 10.10
N VAL A 197 -1.11 -5.49 9.22
CA VAL A 197 -2.36 -6.16 8.83
C VAL A 197 -2.94 -6.94 10.01
N VAL A 198 -2.13 -7.66 10.79
CA VAL A 198 -2.57 -8.38 12.01
C VAL A 198 -3.16 -7.41 13.03
N LYS A 199 -2.49 -6.29 13.30
CA LYS A 199 -2.98 -5.24 14.21
C LYS A 199 -4.29 -4.58 13.76
N ALA A 200 -4.56 -4.57 12.45
CA ALA A 200 -5.79 -4.01 11.88
C ALA A 200 -7.00 -4.96 11.96
N ARG A 201 -6.89 -6.10 12.68
CA ARG A 201 -7.98 -7.06 12.86
C ARG A 201 -9.18 -6.38 13.52
N PRO A 202 -10.40 -6.41 12.92
CA PRO A 202 -11.61 -5.94 13.57
C PRO A 202 -12.01 -6.85 14.74
N SER A 203 -12.55 -6.27 15.80
CA SER A 203 -13.07 -7.04 16.95
C SER A 203 -14.22 -7.97 16.58
N THR A 204 -14.95 -7.66 15.52
CA THR A 204 -16.07 -8.44 14.99
C THR A 204 -15.66 -9.63 14.12
N ALA A 205 -14.36 -9.73 13.74
CA ALA A 205 -13.87 -10.83 12.92
C ALA A 205 -13.82 -12.14 13.72
N LYS A 206 -14.61 -13.12 13.30
CA LYS A 206 -14.66 -14.47 13.90
C LYS A 206 -13.77 -15.44 13.15
N GLY A 207 -13.13 -16.37 13.85
CA GLY A 207 -12.28 -17.39 13.24
C GLY A 207 -10.90 -16.91 12.82
N ALA A 208 -10.33 -17.55 11.81
CA ALA A 208 -9.02 -17.20 11.26
C ALA A 208 -9.11 -15.89 10.50
N PHE A 209 -8.39 -14.86 10.98
CA PHE A 209 -8.38 -13.54 10.33
C PHE A 209 -7.57 -13.54 9.03
N ILE A 210 -6.39 -14.18 9.03
CA ILE A 210 -5.57 -14.36 7.83
C ILE A 210 -5.71 -15.80 7.36
N GLU A 211 -6.31 -16.01 6.19
CA GLU A 211 -6.48 -17.33 5.58
C GLU A 211 -5.28 -17.71 4.73
N ASN A 212 -4.71 -16.75 4.00
CA ASN A 212 -3.57 -16.99 3.12
C ASN A 212 -2.75 -15.71 2.94
N VAL A 213 -1.44 -15.87 2.85
CA VAL A 213 -0.50 -14.81 2.49
C VAL A 213 0.29 -15.25 1.28
N THR A 214 0.41 -14.38 0.29
CA THR A 214 1.13 -14.67 -0.95
C THR A 214 2.10 -13.55 -1.25
N LEU A 215 3.38 -13.87 -1.37
CA LEU A 215 4.43 -12.99 -1.87
C LEU A 215 4.53 -13.12 -3.38
N SER A 216 4.56 -12.02 -4.10
CA SER A 216 4.76 -11.99 -5.54
C SER A 216 5.54 -10.76 -5.97
N ALA A 217 6.12 -10.81 -7.16
CA ALA A 217 6.59 -9.60 -7.83
C ALA A 217 5.87 -9.44 -9.16
N THR A 218 5.85 -8.23 -9.70
CA THR A 218 5.16 -7.92 -10.95
C THR A 218 5.57 -8.90 -12.06
N MET A 219 4.60 -9.60 -12.65
CA MET A 219 4.80 -10.62 -13.70
C MET A 219 5.61 -11.86 -13.27
N LEU A 220 5.70 -12.16 -11.98
CA LEU A 220 6.24 -13.42 -11.45
C LEU A 220 5.13 -14.25 -10.78
N PRO A 221 5.33 -15.57 -10.62
CA PRO A 221 4.40 -16.41 -9.88
C PRO A 221 4.36 -16.02 -8.40
N GLY A 222 3.19 -16.19 -7.76
CA GLY A 222 3.01 -16.00 -6.33
C GLY A 222 3.48 -17.22 -5.55
N MET A 223 4.07 -16.98 -4.37
CA MET A 223 4.51 -18.00 -3.42
C MET A 223 3.74 -17.84 -2.12
N ARG A 224 3.24 -18.93 -1.57
CA ARG A 224 2.56 -18.90 -0.27
C ARG A 224 3.59 -18.66 0.85
N VAL A 225 3.26 -17.72 1.74
CA VAL A 225 4.06 -17.40 2.92
C VAL A 225 3.34 -17.88 4.16
N ASP A 226 4.07 -18.48 5.09
CA ASP A 226 3.54 -18.90 6.38
C ASP A 226 3.38 -17.67 7.33
N PRO A 227 2.15 -17.30 7.69
CA PRO A 227 1.91 -16.19 8.60
C PRO A 227 2.04 -16.58 10.09
N THR A 228 2.16 -17.87 10.41
CA THR A 228 2.11 -18.41 11.78
C THR A 228 3.07 -17.70 12.76
N PRO A 229 4.32 -17.38 12.38
CA PRO A 229 5.25 -16.68 13.27
C PRO A 229 4.74 -15.30 13.73
N PHE A 230 3.94 -14.63 12.92
CA PHE A 230 3.42 -13.26 13.14
C PHE A 230 2.04 -13.25 13.85
N LEU A 231 1.37 -14.39 13.91
CA LEU A 231 0.04 -14.50 14.55
C LEU A 231 0.11 -14.73 16.06
N LYS A 232 1.29 -15.06 16.59
CA LYS A 232 1.51 -15.37 18.02
C LYS A 232 1.94 -14.15 18.85
N ALA A 233 2.01 -12.97 18.24
CA ALA A 233 2.38 -11.72 18.91
C ALA A 233 1.17 -10.98 19.46
#